data_df6894e3076fbcb6006afd49b1d36ee9
#
_entry.id   df6894e3076fbcb6006afd49b1d36ee9
#
_cell.length_a   1.000
_cell.length_b   1.000
_cell.length_c   1.000
_cell.angle_alpha   90.00
_cell.angle_beta   90.00
_cell.angle_gamma   90.00
#
_symmetry.space_group_name_H-M   'P 1'
#
loop_
_entity.id
_entity.type
_entity.pdbx_description
1 polymer ?
#
loop_
_entity_poly.entity_id
_entity_poly.type
_entity_poly.pdbx_seq_one_letter_code
_entity_poly.pdbx_strand_id
1 'polypeptide(L)'
;AKEKGWDKEAGLDIDIQYFGSGMDILNALPSGSWVFAGMGGVPAMMGNLRYGTSVIAIGNDESMTNSVLVRPDSPIAKVKGYNKDFPEVLGSPDTVKGKTFLTTTVSSAHYGLSSWLKVLGLTDKDITIKNMDQAQALAAFDNGIGDGVALWAPHMYAGQEKGWKIAGDLHMCKVGNPIVLIADTAYAEKNPEITAK
;
A
#
# COMPACT_ATOMS: atom_id res chain seq x y z
N ALA A 1 -13.99 -9.49 12.96
CA ALA A 1 -14.75 -9.30 14.19
C ALA A 1 -16.22 -9.71 13.98
N LYS A 2 -16.96 -9.06 13.08
CA LYS A 2 -18.40 -9.24 12.85
C LYS A 2 -18.77 -10.69 12.49
N GLU A 3 -18.11 -11.32 11.55
CA GLU A 3 -18.37 -12.72 11.13
C GLU A 3 -18.15 -13.74 12.25
N LYS A 4 -17.27 -13.45 13.21
CA LYS A 4 -16.97 -14.30 14.36
C LYS A 4 -17.74 -13.91 15.62
N GLY A 5 -18.57 -12.86 15.56
CA GLY A 5 -19.36 -12.37 16.68
C GLY A 5 -18.57 -11.66 17.78
N TRP A 6 -17.28 -11.37 17.57
CA TRP A 6 -16.44 -10.72 18.59
C TRP A 6 -16.88 -9.29 18.92
N ASP A 7 -17.49 -8.59 17.97
CA ASP A 7 -18.11 -7.29 18.19
C ASP A 7 -19.24 -7.39 19.22
N LYS A 8 -20.14 -8.39 19.07
CA LYS A 8 -21.25 -8.62 20.00
C LYS A 8 -20.78 -9.05 21.38
N GLU A 9 -19.75 -9.91 21.44
CA GLU A 9 -19.10 -10.31 22.70
C GLU A 9 -18.52 -9.12 23.44
N ALA A 10 -17.97 -8.12 22.71
CA ALA A 10 -17.48 -6.86 23.24
C ALA A 10 -18.61 -5.85 23.55
N GLY A 11 -19.87 -6.18 23.25
CA GLY A 11 -21.02 -5.27 23.40
C GLY A 11 -21.02 -4.13 22.37
N LEU A 12 -20.45 -4.37 21.19
CA LEU A 12 -20.41 -3.43 20.07
C LEU A 12 -21.36 -3.89 18.95
N ASP A 13 -21.92 -2.92 18.22
CA ASP A 13 -22.58 -3.14 16.94
C ASP A 13 -21.79 -2.39 15.86
N ILE A 14 -21.00 -3.13 15.08
CA ILE A 14 -20.10 -2.56 14.10
C ILE A 14 -20.79 -2.52 12.73
N ASP A 15 -20.90 -1.33 12.15
CA ASP A 15 -21.20 -1.14 10.73
C ASP A 15 -19.90 -1.00 9.94
N ILE A 16 -19.69 -1.88 8.93
CA ILE A 16 -18.45 -1.92 8.16
C ILE A 16 -18.67 -1.29 6.80
N GLN A 17 -17.89 -0.26 6.51
CA GLN A 17 -17.83 0.39 5.21
C GLN A 17 -16.51 0.09 4.52
N TYR A 18 -16.54 -0.11 3.20
CA TYR A 18 -15.37 -0.41 2.38
C TYR A 18 -15.05 0.75 1.44
N PHE A 19 -13.77 1.08 1.33
CA PHE A 19 -13.25 2.13 0.47
C PHE A 19 -12.14 1.59 -0.42
N GLY A 20 -11.90 2.23 -1.56
CA GLY A 20 -10.91 1.80 -2.54
C GLY A 20 -9.46 2.03 -2.10
N SER A 21 -9.22 3.00 -1.21
CA SER A 21 -7.89 3.35 -0.71
C SER A 21 -7.93 3.99 0.67
N GLY A 22 -6.77 4.05 1.35
CA GLY A 22 -6.65 4.78 2.62
C GLY A 22 -6.93 6.28 2.49
N MET A 23 -6.65 6.89 1.34
CA MET A 23 -6.99 8.30 1.09
C MET A 23 -8.49 8.51 0.93
N ASP A 24 -9.22 7.56 0.32
CA ASP A 24 -10.68 7.63 0.23
C ASP A 24 -11.33 7.53 1.62
N ILE A 25 -10.77 6.69 2.50
CA ILE A 25 -11.17 6.63 3.91
C ILE A 25 -11.00 8.00 4.57
N LEU A 26 -9.82 8.62 4.44
CA LEU A 26 -9.54 9.92 5.05
C LEU A 26 -10.45 11.02 4.50
N ASN A 27 -10.69 11.05 3.19
CA ASN A 27 -11.57 12.01 2.55
C ASN A 27 -13.04 11.88 3.00
N ALA A 28 -13.46 10.71 3.45
CA ALA A 28 -14.80 10.48 3.99
C ALA A 28 -14.95 10.89 5.46
N LEU A 29 -13.87 11.08 6.22
CA LEU A 29 -13.92 11.44 7.65
C LEU A 29 -14.74 12.72 7.92
N PRO A 30 -14.58 13.84 7.18
CA PRO A 30 -15.34 15.06 7.45
C PRO A 30 -16.87 14.92 7.32
N SER A 31 -17.36 13.89 6.61
CA SER A 31 -18.80 13.60 6.51
C SER A 31 -19.33 12.78 7.70
N GLY A 32 -18.46 12.38 8.63
CA GLY A 32 -18.84 11.53 9.75
C GLY A 32 -19.18 10.09 9.35
N SER A 33 -18.72 9.64 8.17
CA SER A 33 -19.03 8.30 7.64
C SER A 33 -18.43 7.17 8.48
N TRP A 34 -17.38 7.44 9.24
CA TRP A 34 -16.73 6.46 10.10
C TRP A 34 -16.08 7.15 11.32
N VAL A 35 -15.74 6.38 12.33
CA VAL A 35 -15.04 6.83 13.55
C VAL A 35 -13.78 6.00 13.83
N PHE A 36 -13.72 4.75 13.35
CA PHE A 36 -12.54 3.88 13.38
C PHE A 36 -12.28 3.33 11.98
N ALA A 37 -11.01 3.20 11.59
CA ALA A 37 -10.67 2.67 10.27
C ALA A 37 -9.34 1.91 10.29
N GLY A 38 -9.28 0.80 9.54
CA GLY A 38 -8.04 0.07 9.27
C GLY A 38 -7.40 0.57 7.98
N MET A 39 -6.10 0.87 8.00
CA MET A 39 -5.36 1.28 6.79
C MET A 39 -3.85 1.08 6.94
N GLY A 40 -3.13 1.18 5.82
CA GLY A 40 -1.67 1.18 5.81
C GLY A 40 -1.06 2.40 6.51
N GLY A 41 0.17 2.27 6.97
CA GLY A 41 0.88 3.32 7.71
C GLY A 41 1.01 4.65 6.95
N VAL A 42 1.16 4.62 5.62
CA VAL A 42 1.32 5.84 4.82
C VAL A 42 0.07 6.75 4.87
N PRO A 43 -1.13 6.29 4.52
CA PRO A 43 -2.32 7.11 4.68
C PRO A 43 -2.62 7.42 6.16
N ALA A 44 -2.30 6.55 7.10
CA ALA A 44 -2.47 6.83 8.53
C ALA A 44 -1.63 8.02 9.01
N MET A 45 -0.39 8.16 8.54
CA MET A 45 0.44 9.34 8.79
C MET A 45 -0.22 10.62 8.24
N MET A 46 -0.79 10.57 7.03
CA MET A 46 -1.52 11.70 6.46
C MET A 46 -2.77 12.03 7.29
N GLY A 47 -3.46 11.00 7.80
CA GLY A 47 -4.59 11.14 8.71
C GLY A 47 -4.23 11.92 9.98
N ASN A 48 -3.13 11.55 10.62
CA ASN A 48 -2.64 12.26 11.80
C ASN A 48 -2.23 13.71 11.49
N LEU A 49 -1.53 13.93 10.39
CA LEU A 49 -1.00 15.26 10.04
C LEU A 49 -2.07 16.26 9.58
N ARG A 50 -3.17 15.80 8.97
CA ARG A 50 -4.11 16.68 8.25
C ARG A 50 -5.59 16.47 8.58
N TYR A 51 -5.96 15.31 9.11
CA TYR A 51 -7.38 14.94 9.30
C TYR A 51 -7.79 14.76 10.77
N GLY A 52 -6.86 14.95 11.70
CA GLY A 52 -7.16 14.83 13.13
C GLY A 52 -7.44 13.40 13.57
N THR A 53 -6.72 12.43 13.01
CA THR A 53 -6.83 11.03 13.43
C THR A 53 -5.65 10.61 14.30
N SER A 54 -5.86 9.62 15.16
CA SER A 54 -4.84 9.00 15.99
C SER A 54 -4.74 7.50 15.71
N VAL A 55 -3.52 6.98 15.69
CA VAL A 55 -3.29 5.52 15.66
C VAL A 55 -3.58 4.96 17.05
N ILE A 56 -4.49 3.98 17.12
CA ILE A 56 -4.91 3.35 18.37
C ILE A 56 -4.45 1.91 18.50
N ALA A 57 -4.15 1.22 17.38
CA ALA A 57 -3.58 -0.12 17.41
C ALA A 57 -2.75 -0.40 16.15
N ILE A 58 -1.83 -1.35 16.28
CA ILE A 58 -1.09 -1.93 15.16
C ILE A 58 -1.66 -3.32 14.90
N GLY A 59 -2.06 -3.60 13.66
CA GLY A 59 -2.65 -4.87 13.25
C GLY A 59 -1.60 -5.90 12.89
N ASN A 60 -0.91 -5.68 11.78
CA ASN A 60 0.08 -6.60 11.22
C ASN A 60 1.11 -5.86 10.37
N ASP A 61 2.14 -6.58 9.94
CA ASP A 61 3.10 -6.11 8.92
C ASP A 61 2.72 -6.68 7.55
N GLU A 62 2.55 -5.81 6.57
CA GLU A 62 2.24 -6.16 5.18
C GLU A 62 3.40 -5.87 4.22
N SER A 63 4.64 -5.91 4.69
CA SER A 63 5.82 -5.64 3.87
C SER A 63 5.96 -6.58 2.66
N MET A 64 5.48 -7.83 2.76
CA MET A 64 5.51 -8.82 1.68
C MET A 64 4.32 -8.76 0.72
N THR A 65 3.32 -7.94 1.01
CA THR A 65 2.07 -7.87 0.22
C THR A 65 1.92 -6.58 -0.56
N ASN A 66 3.00 -5.80 -0.67
CA ASN A 66 3.10 -4.57 -1.46
C ASN A 66 4.31 -4.68 -2.39
N SER A 67 4.09 -4.92 -3.67
CA SER A 67 5.15 -5.29 -4.61
C SER A 67 5.14 -4.45 -5.87
N VAL A 68 6.33 -4.17 -6.39
CA VAL A 68 6.55 -3.71 -7.75
C VAL A 68 6.63 -4.92 -8.66
N LEU A 69 5.76 -5.00 -9.65
CA LEU A 69 5.67 -6.08 -10.60
C LEU A 69 6.07 -5.60 -12.00
N VAL A 70 6.74 -6.46 -12.73
CA VAL A 70 7.17 -6.22 -14.11
C VAL A 70 6.87 -7.45 -14.98
N ARG A 71 6.74 -7.26 -16.29
CA ARG A 71 6.56 -8.39 -17.22
C ARG A 71 7.83 -9.25 -17.27
N PRO A 72 7.72 -10.57 -17.50
CA PRO A 72 8.86 -11.49 -17.45
C PRO A 72 9.90 -11.21 -18.56
N ASP A 73 9.51 -10.63 -19.67
CA ASP A 73 10.37 -10.22 -20.78
C ASP A 73 11.01 -8.84 -20.59
N SER A 74 10.59 -8.08 -19.58
CA SER A 74 11.11 -6.75 -19.27
C SER A 74 12.62 -6.78 -19.02
N PRO A 75 13.38 -5.78 -19.49
CA PRO A 75 14.79 -5.62 -19.12
C PRO A 75 15.01 -5.54 -17.60
N ILE A 76 14.03 -5.02 -16.85
CA ILE A 76 14.09 -4.94 -15.39
C ILE A 76 14.15 -6.36 -14.79
N ALA A 77 13.35 -7.29 -15.31
CA ALA A 77 13.31 -8.68 -14.83
C ALA A 77 14.60 -9.47 -15.07
N LYS A 78 15.45 -9.01 -15.97
CA LYS A 78 16.69 -9.68 -16.37
C LYS A 78 17.90 -9.29 -15.53
N VAL A 79 17.80 -8.25 -14.72
CA VAL A 79 18.89 -7.78 -13.84
C VAL A 79 18.50 -8.11 -12.40
N LYS A 80 19.30 -8.89 -11.68
CA LYS A 80 19.10 -9.26 -10.29
C LYS A 80 20.31 -8.86 -9.45
N GLY A 81 20.08 -8.31 -8.25
CA GLY A 81 21.13 -8.01 -7.28
C GLY A 81 22.11 -6.93 -7.75
N TYR A 82 21.64 -5.94 -8.50
CA TYR A 82 22.45 -4.76 -8.85
C TYR A 82 23.06 -4.13 -7.60
N ASN A 83 22.25 -3.94 -6.57
CA ASN A 83 22.72 -3.54 -5.25
C ASN A 83 23.03 -4.82 -4.44
N LYS A 84 24.31 -5.02 -4.09
CA LYS A 84 24.78 -6.23 -3.40
C LYS A 84 24.15 -6.43 -2.02
N ASP A 85 23.72 -5.36 -1.36
CA ASP A 85 23.04 -5.41 -0.07
C ASP A 85 21.58 -5.90 -0.18
N PHE A 86 21.05 -5.94 -1.41
CA PHE A 86 19.69 -6.33 -1.76
C PHE A 86 19.68 -7.35 -2.92
N PRO A 87 20.23 -8.56 -2.72
CA PRO A 87 20.52 -9.50 -3.79
C PRO A 87 19.29 -10.05 -4.52
N GLU A 88 18.12 -9.99 -3.89
CA GLU A 88 16.86 -10.48 -4.50
C GLU A 88 16.14 -9.42 -5.35
N VAL A 89 16.47 -8.14 -5.19
CA VAL A 89 15.83 -7.03 -5.90
C VAL A 89 16.23 -7.06 -7.39
N LEU A 90 15.22 -6.91 -8.26
CA LEU A 90 15.39 -6.83 -9.70
C LEU A 90 15.51 -5.38 -10.16
N GLY A 91 16.21 -5.19 -11.28
CA GLY A 91 16.41 -3.90 -11.93
C GLY A 91 17.76 -3.27 -11.62
N SER A 92 18.05 -2.23 -12.38
CA SER A 92 19.19 -1.32 -12.22
C SER A 92 18.79 0.08 -12.67
N PRO A 93 19.56 1.13 -12.35
CA PRO A 93 19.27 2.48 -12.84
C PRO A 93 19.07 2.54 -14.35
N ASP A 94 19.88 1.83 -15.11
CA ASP A 94 19.82 1.83 -16.59
C ASP A 94 18.53 1.19 -17.13
N THR A 95 17.97 0.21 -16.42
CA THR A 95 16.74 -0.48 -16.86
C THR A 95 15.46 0.22 -16.39
N VAL A 96 15.54 1.11 -15.40
CA VAL A 96 14.39 1.70 -14.70
C VAL A 96 14.21 3.19 -15.01
N LYS A 97 15.29 3.94 -15.16
CA LYS A 97 15.24 5.39 -15.40
C LYS A 97 14.42 5.73 -16.64
N GLY A 98 13.53 6.72 -16.52
CA GLY A 98 12.63 7.17 -17.58
C GLY A 98 11.44 6.26 -17.86
N LYS A 99 11.29 5.15 -17.14
CA LYS A 99 10.19 4.20 -17.28
C LYS A 99 8.91 4.69 -16.64
N THR A 100 7.76 4.13 -17.08
CA THR A 100 6.43 4.47 -16.58
C THR A 100 5.93 3.39 -15.64
N PHE A 101 5.56 3.78 -14.41
CA PHE A 101 4.98 2.90 -13.40
C PHE A 101 3.55 3.32 -13.06
N LEU A 102 2.68 2.34 -12.92
CA LEU A 102 1.28 2.53 -12.52
C LEU A 102 1.16 2.23 -11.03
N THR A 103 0.48 3.07 -10.27
CA THR A 103 0.23 2.83 -8.84
C THR A 103 -0.84 3.78 -8.30
N THR A 104 -1.38 3.49 -7.13
CA THR A 104 -2.16 4.43 -6.34
C THR A 104 -1.20 5.28 -5.51
N THR A 105 -1.16 6.59 -5.75
CA THR A 105 -0.26 7.49 -5.01
C THR A 105 -0.72 7.68 -3.55
N VAL A 106 0.22 8.07 -2.67
CA VAL A 106 0.00 8.23 -1.21
C VAL A 106 -0.56 6.95 -0.58
N SER A 107 0.00 5.81 -0.96
CA SER A 107 -0.39 4.47 -0.50
C SER A 107 0.83 3.63 -0.13
N SER A 108 0.59 2.45 0.45
CA SER A 108 1.63 1.45 0.72
C SER A 108 2.29 0.94 -0.56
N ALA A 109 1.54 0.82 -1.69
CA ALA A 109 2.11 0.42 -2.97
C ALA A 109 3.07 1.49 -3.53
N HIS A 110 2.71 2.78 -3.41
CA HIS A 110 3.61 3.87 -3.77
C HIS A 110 4.86 3.88 -2.88
N TYR A 111 4.70 3.65 -1.60
CA TYR A 111 5.84 3.51 -0.67
C TYR A 111 6.74 2.34 -1.05
N GLY A 112 6.17 1.21 -1.48
CA GLY A 112 6.90 0.06 -2.03
C GLY A 112 7.70 0.44 -3.28
N LEU A 113 7.09 1.16 -4.21
CA LEU A 113 7.75 1.67 -5.42
C LEU A 113 8.92 2.60 -5.08
N SER A 114 8.71 3.61 -4.21
CA SER A 114 9.75 4.55 -3.80
C SER A 114 10.90 3.85 -3.04
N SER A 115 10.58 2.85 -2.22
CA SER A 115 11.57 2.05 -1.50
C SER A 115 12.42 1.21 -2.44
N TRP A 116 11.79 0.58 -3.44
CA TRP A 116 12.50 -0.16 -4.49
C TRP A 116 13.40 0.76 -5.33
N LEU A 117 12.92 1.93 -5.74
CA LEU A 117 13.72 2.93 -6.43
C LEU A 117 14.94 3.34 -5.60
N LYS A 118 14.75 3.58 -4.30
CA LYS A 118 15.85 3.95 -3.39
C LYS A 118 16.94 2.87 -3.32
N VAL A 119 16.56 1.58 -3.31
CA VAL A 119 17.52 0.46 -3.37
C VAL A 119 18.37 0.51 -4.64
N LEU A 120 17.80 0.98 -5.75
CA LEU A 120 18.50 1.16 -7.03
C LEU A 120 19.23 2.50 -7.14
N GLY A 121 19.22 3.35 -6.11
CA GLY A 121 19.82 4.68 -6.15
C GLY A 121 19.02 5.70 -6.95
N LEU A 122 17.73 5.46 -7.14
CA LEU A 122 16.76 6.31 -7.85
C LEU A 122 15.73 6.91 -6.91
N THR A 123 14.95 7.83 -7.44
CA THR A 123 13.83 8.50 -6.78
C THR A 123 12.62 8.51 -7.71
N ASP A 124 11.45 8.91 -7.19
CA ASP A 124 10.23 9.08 -7.97
C ASP A 124 10.40 10.08 -9.15
N LYS A 125 11.38 10.99 -9.07
CA LYS A 125 11.69 11.95 -10.15
C LYS A 125 12.40 11.33 -11.36
N ASP A 126 12.96 10.14 -11.19
CA ASP A 126 13.69 9.44 -12.25
C ASP A 126 12.77 8.58 -13.13
N ILE A 127 11.48 8.50 -12.79
CA ILE A 127 10.45 7.73 -13.50
C ILE A 127 9.21 8.56 -13.76
N THR A 128 8.27 8.05 -14.56
CA THR A 128 6.93 8.59 -14.71
C THR A 128 5.96 7.76 -13.88
N ILE A 129 5.28 8.37 -12.90
CA ILE A 129 4.22 7.72 -12.12
C ILE A 129 2.87 8.10 -12.69
N LYS A 130 2.06 7.10 -13.04
CA LYS A 130 0.64 7.25 -13.40
C LYS A 130 -0.22 6.81 -12.23
N ASN A 131 -0.92 7.78 -11.63
CA ASN A 131 -1.84 7.52 -10.52
C ASN A 131 -3.16 6.93 -11.02
N MET A 132 -3.56 5.80 -10.45
CA MET A 132 -4.87 5.16 -10.66
C MET A 132 -5.16 4.19 -9.50
N ASP A 133 -6.41 3.77 -9.35
CA ASP A 133 -6.74 2.75 -8.37
C ASP A 133 -6.13 1.38 -8.71
N GLN A 134 -6.12 0.45 -7.77
CA GLN A 134 -5.42 -0.83 -7.92
C GLN A 134 -6.02 -1.72 -9.00
N ALA A 135 -7.35 -1.75 -9.12
CA ALA A 135 -8.02 -2.56 -10.14
C ALA A 135 -7.75 -2.01 -11.54
N GLN A 136 -7.77 -0.67 -11.68
CA GLN A 136 -7.40 0.02 -12.92
C GLN A 136 -5.92 -0.20 -13.25
N ALA A 137 -5.02 -0.11 -12.27
CA ALA A 137 -3.59 -0.33 -12.47
C ALA A 137 -3.30 -1.76 -12.94
N LEU A 138 -3.94 -2.76 -12.31
CA LEU A 138 -3.85 -4.16 -12.72
C LEU A 138 -4.31 -4.34 -14.17
N ALA A 139 -5.51 -3.83 -14.50
CA ALA A 139 -6.09 -3.96 -15.85
C ALA A 139 -5.28 -3.20 -16.91
N ALA A 140 -4.81 -2.00 -16.61
CA ALA A 140 -4.00 -1.20 -17.53
C ALA A 140 -2.66 -1.89 -17.82
N PHE A 141 -2.00 -2.44 -16.79
CA PHE A 141 -0.74 -3.15 -16.96
C PHE A 141 -0.91 -4.46 -17.73
N ASP A 142 -2.02 -5.18 -17.53
CA ASP A 142 -2.39 -6.38 -18.30
C ASP A 142 -2.57 -6.07 -19.80
N ASN A 143 -3.12 -4.89 -20.12
CA ASN A 143 -3.27 -4.38 -21.48
C ASN A 143 -2.01 -3.72 -22.07
N GLY A 144 -0.84 -3.91 -21.46
CA GLY A 144 0.43 -3.44 -22.00
C GLY A 144 0.79 -2.00 -21.64
N ILE A 145 0.02 -1.30 -20.81
CA ILE A 145 0.30 0.08 -20.41
C ILE A 145 1.32 0.10 -19.28
N GLY A 146 2.34 0.97 -19.41
CA GLY A 146 3.43 1.11 -18.45
C GLY A 146 4.50 0.02 -18.55
N ASP A 147 5.62 0.26 -17.90
CA ASP A 147 6.78 -0.64 -17.84
C ASP A 147 6.77 -1.50 -16.58
N GLY A 148 6.06 -1.03 -15.53
CA GLY A 148 5.85 -1.73 -14.27
C GLY A 148 4.60 -1.23 -13.57
N VAL A 149 4.19 -1.96 -12.54
CA VAL A 149 3.03 -1.65 -11.71
C VAL A 149 3.33 -1.95 -10.25
N ALA A 150 2.95 -1.06 -9.34
CA ALA A 150 3.06 -1.30 -7.91
C ALA A 150 1.65 -1.55 -7.34
N LEU A 151 1.49 -2.74 -6.75
CA LEU A 151 0.21 -3.25 -6.27
C LEU A 151 0.32 -3.78 -4.85
N TRP A 152 -0.81 -3.73 -4.12
CA TRP A 152 -0.97 -4.49 -2.88
C TRP A 152 -1.89 -5.71 -3.07
N ALA A 153 -1.90 -6.61 -2.09
CA ALA A 153 -2.79 -7.76 -2.08
C ALA A 153 -4.28 -7.30 -2.01
N PRO A 154 -5.21 -7.97 -2.73
CA PRO A 154 -4.99 -9.21 -3.50
C PRO A 154 -4.47 -8.98 -4.93
N HIS A 155 -4.42 -7.74 -5.44
CA HIS A 155 -4.10 -7.43 -6.84
C HIS A 155 -2.68 -7.88 -7.24
N MET A 156 -1.70 -7.81 -6.33
CA MET A 156 -0.36 -8.31 -6.62
C MET A 156 -0.35 -9.82 -6.88
N TYR A 157 -1.17 -10.59 -6.16
CA TYR A 157 -1.29 -12.04 -6.40
C TYR A 157 -1.90 -12.33 -7.76
N ALA A 158 -2.94 -11.59 -8.16
CA ALA A 158 -3.50 -11.69 -9.51
C ALA A 158 -2.45 -11.38 -10.60
N GLY A 159 -1.56 -10.43 -10.34
CA GLY A 159 -0.42 -10.15 -11.23
C GLY A 159 0.58 -11.31 -11.31
N GLN A 160 0.87 -11.96 -10.17
CA GLN A 160 1.74 -13.14 -10.14
C GLN A 160 1.14 -14.34 -10.90
N GLU A 161 -0.18 -14.56 -10.80
CA GLU A 161 -0.90 -15.58 -11.56
C GLU A 161 -0.81 -15.35 -13.07
N LYS A 162 -0.69 -14.09 -13.52
CA LYS A 162 -0.42 -13.72 -14.91
C LYS A 162 1.04 -13.91 -15.33
N GLY A 163 1.90 -14.40 -14.43
CA GLY A 163 3.32 -14.66 -14.67
C GLY A 163 4.23 -13.44 -14.50
N TRP A 164 3.73 -12.31 -13.99
CA TRP A 164 4.55 -11.13 -13.73
C TRP A 164 5.55 -11.42 -12.61
N LYS A 165 6.70 -10.77 -12.68
CA LYS A 165 7.80 -10.95 -11.72
C LYS A 165 7.78 -9.84 -10.68
N ILE A 166 7.96 -10.20 -9.43
CA ILE A 166 8.21 -9.23 -8.36
C ILE A 166 9.62 -8.66 -8.59
N ALA A 167 9.68 -7.37 -8.89
CA ALA A 167 10.95 -6.64 -8.99
C ALA A 167 11.49 -6.25 -7.62
N GLY A 168 10.59 -5.98 -6.68
CA GLY A 168 10.87 -5.76 -5.27
C GLY A 168 9.57 -5.60 -4.49
N ASP A 169 9.61 -5.94 -3.22
CA ASP A 169 8.60 -5.63 -2.22
C ASP A 169 9.26 -4.89 -1.03
N LEU A 170 8.47 -4.44 -0.07
CA LEU A 170 9.00 -3.71 1.07
C LEU A 170 9.90 -4.59 1.94
N HIS A 171 9.59 -5.88 2.08
CA HIS A 171 10.44 -6.84 2.81
C HIS A 171 11.80 -7.01 2.13
N MET A 172 11.82 -7.23 0.81
CA MET A 172 13.06 -7.28 0.02
C MET A 172 13.87 -5.98 0.13
N CYS A 173 13.20 -4.85 0.28
CA CYS A 173 13.81 -3.54 0.52
C CYS A 173 14.21 -3.30 1.99
N LYS A 174 14.00 -4.28 2.88
CA LYS A 174 14.27 -4.21 4.34
C LYS A 174 13.50 -3.09 5.04
N VAL A 175 12.25 -2.89 4.65
CA VAL A 175 11.35 -1.83 5.18
C VAL A 175 10.06 -2.47 5.66
N GLY A 176 9.58 -2.08 6.84
CA GLY A 176 8.29 -2.51 7.38
C GLY A 176 7.12 -1.74 6.76
N ASN A 177 5.95 -2.36 6.76
CA ASN A 177 4.70 -1.74 6.33
C ASN A 177 3.58 -2.06 7.32
N PRO A 178 3.46 -1.34 8.44
CA PRO A 178 2.43 -1.62 9.42
C PRO A 178 1.04 -1.29 8.85
N ILE A 179 0.10 -2.18 9.09
CA ILE A 179 -1.33 -1.89 9.03
C ILE A 179 -1.77 -1.47 10.42
N VAL A 180 -2.49 -0.38 10.48
CA VAL A 180 -2.89 0.24 11.75
C VAL A 180 -4.39 0.44 11.80
N LEU A 181 -4.93 0.43 13.02
CA LEU A 181 -6.25 0.94 13.33
C LEU A 181 -6.11 2.38 13.77
N ILE A 182 -6.83 3.26 13.13
CA ILE A 182 -6.92 4.68 13.46
C ILE A 182 -8.32 5.03 13.96
N ALA A 183 -8.40 6.09 14.72
CA ALA A 183 -9.66 6.69 15.18
C ALA A 183 -9.73 8.17 14.81
N ASP A 184 -10.94 8.70 14.64
CA ASP A 184 -11.20 10.14 14.80
C ASP A 184 -10.80 10.51 16.24
N THR A 185 -9.80 11.38 16.38
CA THR A 185 -9.24 11.72 17.71
C THR A 185 -10.31 12.31 18.62
N ALA A 186 -11.15 13.20 18.11
CA ALA A 186 -12.19 13.85 18.89
C ALA A 186 -13.27 12.85 19.35
N TYR A 187 -13.59 11.85 18.52
CA TYR A 187 -14.49 10.77 18.90
C TYR A 187 -13.85 9.87 19.97
N ALA A 188 -12.62 9.45 19.76
CA ALA A 188 -11.91 8.57 20.67
C ALA A 188 -11.75 9.16 22.08
N GLU A 189 -11.43 10.46 22.17
CA GLU A 189 -11.32 11.19 23.44
C GLU A 189 -12.66 11.27 24.19
N LYS A 190 -13.77 11.42 23.45
CA LYS A 190 -15.12 11.49 24.06
C LYS A 190 -15.68 10.11 24.43
N ASN A 191 -15.15 9.03 23.83
CA ASN A 191 -15.66 7.66 23.98
C ASN A 191 -14.52 6.68 24.32
N PRO A 192 -13.78 6.89 25.42
CA PRO A 192 -12.59 6.08 25.74
C PRO A 192 -12.94 4.60 25.99
N GLU A 193 -14.12 4.30 26.54
CA GLU A 193 -14.55 2.92 26.80
C GLU A 193 -14.83 2.14 25.50
N ILE A 194 -15.36 2.80 24.46
CA ILE A 194 -15.57 2.20 23.15
C ILE A 194 -14.23 2.03 22.44
N THR A 195 -13.35 3.01 22.56
CA THR A 195 -12.02 3.00 21.94
C THR A 195 -11.11 1.90 22.49
N ALA A 196 -11.30 1.51 23.76
CA ALA A 196 -10.54 0.46 24.42
C ALA A 196 -11.03 -0.97 24.12
N LYS A 197 -12.20 -1.14 23.50
CA LYS A 197 -12.77 -2.42 23.11
C LYS A 197 -12.36 -2.86 21.73
#